data_b7835f3cbe72a30c7addc2fcdf09fe21
#
_entry.id   b7835f3cbe72a30c7addc2fcdf09fe21
#
_cell.length_a   1.000
_cell.length_b   1.000
_cell.length_c   1.000
_cell.angle_alpha   90.00
_cell.angle_beta   90.00
_cell.angle_gamma   90.00
#
_symmetry.space_group_name_H-M   'P 1'
#
loop_
_entity.id
_entity.type
_entity.pdbx_description
1 polymer ?
#
loop_
_entity_poly.entity_id
_entity_poly.type
_entity_poly.pdbx_seq_one_letter_code
_entity_poly.pdbx_strand_id
1 'polypeptide(L)'
;MLKRDFFARSVHAVAPDLIGATLLVDGVGGRIVEVEAYQQEDAASHGHRGRTPRNAVMFGPPGYAYVYRSYGIHWCLNFVCAEEGVADAVLVRALEPTTGLDEQRRRRGLKDVRALCSGPGKLCQALGVTGEHNGLALDELPFELAPRLEAPEIVMGPRIGITRATELSWRYMESASPFLSRSPSTSEAKS
;
A
#
# COMPACT_ATOMS: atom_id res chain seq x y z
N MET A 1 9.24 -10.53 10.90
CA MET A 1 8.74 -10.28 9.53
C MET A 1 7.36 -10.86 9.35
N LEU A 2 6.46 -10.12 8.70
CA LEU A 2 5.16 -10.64 8.27
C LEU A 2 5.39 -11.76 7.24
N LYS A 3 4.69 -12.87 7.40
CA LYS A 3 4.83 -14.04 6.54
C LYS A 3 3.61 -14.18 5.62
N ARG A 4 3.71 -15.08 4.66
CA ARG A 4 2.67 -15.32 3.65
C ARG A 4 1.27 -15.53 4.24
N ASP A 5 1.17 -16.24 5.38
CA ASP A 5 -0.11 -16.50 6.08
C ASP A 5 -0.79 -15.21 6.57
N PHE A 6 -0.02 -14.16 6.85
CA PHE A 6 -0.59 -12.84 7.18
C PHE A 6 -1.45 -12.32 6.03
N PHE A 7 -1.02 -12.50 4.79
CA PHE A 7 -1.70 -12.04 3.58
C PHE A 7 -2.76 -13.00 3.06
N ALA A 8 -2.72 -14.28 3.46
CA ALA A 8 -3.70 -15.30 3.07
C ALA A 8 -5.05 -15.13 3.81
N ARG A 9 -5.48 -13.90 4.00
CA ARG A 9 -6.71 -13.48 4.66
C ARG A 9 -7.48 -12.50 3.77
N SER A 10 -8.75 -12.25 4.09
CA SER A 10 -9.52 -11.19 3.44
C SER A 10 -8.73 -9.86 3.42
N VAL A 11 -8.78 -9.16 2.29
CA VAL A 11 -8.14 -7.84 2.13
C VAL A 11 -8.59 -6.84 3.20
N HIS A 12 -9.83 -6.96 3.69
CA HIS A 12 -10.38 -6.11 4.76
C HIS A 12 -9.87 -6.46 6.16
N ALA A 13 -9.31 -7.65 6.36
CA ALA A 13 -8.60 -8.01 7.58
C ALA A 13 -7.11 -7.60 7.49
N VAL A 14 -6.51 -7.71 6.30
CA VAL A 14 -5.10 -7.37 6.09
C VAL A 14 -4.88 -5.85 6.12
N ALA A 15 -5.73 -5.08 5.45
CA ALA A 15 -5.54 -3.63 5.30
C ALA A 15 -5.41 -2.88 6.64
N PRO A 16 -6.32 -3.00 7.61
CA PRO A 16 -6.16 -2.34 8.91
C PRO A 16 -4.96 -2.87 9.71
N ASP A 17 -4.61 -4.16 9.57
CA ASP A 17 -3.47 -4.74 10.28
C ASP A 17 -2.11 -4.28 9.73
N LEU A 18 -2.06 -3.76 8.50
CA LEU A 18 -0.87 -3.15 7.90
C LEU A 18 -0.60 -1.74 8.44
N ILE A 19 -1.61 -1.03 8.95
CA ILE A 19 -1.40 0.31 9.54
C ILE A 19 -0.53 0.17 10.79
N GLY A 20 0.60 0.89 10.80
CA GLY A 20 1.61 0.81 11.87
C GLY A 20 2.74 -0.21 11.59
N ALA A 21 2.58 -1.11 10.63
CA ALA A 21 3.66 -2.02 10.21
C ALA A 21 4.79 -1.25 9.53
N THR A 22 6.02 -1.74 9.63
CA THR A 22 7.19 -1.15 8.96
C THR A 22 7.44 -1.85 7.63
N LEU A 23 7.56 -1.06 6.56
CA LEU A 23 7.96 -1.49 5.23
C LEU A 23 9.31 -0.90 4.87
N LEU A 24 10.28 -1.75 4.54
CA LEU A 24 11.55 -1.34 3.95
C LEU A 24 11.74 -2.04 2.61
N VAL A 25 12.41 -1.37 1.70
CA VAL A 25 12.89 -1.91 0.41
C VAL A 25 14.38 -1.58 0.32
N ASP A 26 15.23 -2.61 0.29
CA ASP A 26 16.70 -2.46 0.40
C ASP A 26 17.11 -1.58 1.60
N GLY A 27 16.47 -1.78 2.76
CA GLY A 27 16.75 -1.03 3.98
C GLY A 27 16.26 0.42 3.99
N VAL A 28 15.46 0.85 3.00
CA VAL A 28 14.91 2.22 2.91
C VAL A 28 13.38 2.18 3.02
N GLY A 29 12.80 2.98 3.93
CA GLY A 29 11.34 3.01 4.06
C GLY A 29 10.84 3.64 5.34
N GLY A 30 9.76 3.05 5.91
CA GLY A 30 9.14 3.59 7.10
C GLY A 30 7.86 2.87 7.51
N ARG A 31 7.11 3.48 8.40
CA ARG A 31 5.89 2.95 8.98
C ARG A 31 4.69 3.24 8.06
N ILE A 32 3.88 2.23 7.75
CA ILE A 32 2.68 2.38 6.92
C ILE A 32 1.63 3.16 7.71
N VAL A 33 1.13 4.24 7.14
CA VAL A 33 0.10 5.11 7.77
C VAL A 33 -1.17 5.20 6.94
N GLU A 34 -1.17 4.76 5.69
CA GLU A 34 -2.33 4.80 4.81
C GLU A 34 -2.28 3.68 3.76
N VAL A 35 -3.40 2.97 3.63
CA VAL A 35 -3.59 1.92 2.61
C VAL A 35 -5.00 1.98 2.04
N GLU A 36 -5.21 1.35 0.86
CA GLU A 36 -6.55 1.11 0.30
C GLU A 36 -6.73 -0.37 -0.02
N ALA A 37 -7.91 -0.91 0.32
CA ALA A 37 -8.31 -2.25 -0.03
C ALA A 37 -8.98 -2.28 -1.41
N TYR A 38 -8.64 -3.31 -2.20
CA TYR A 38 -9.23 -3.60 -3.50
C TYR A 38 -9.57 -5.08 -3.56
N GLN A 39 -10.86 -5.39 -3.67
CA GLN A 39 -11.41 -6.72 -3.79
C GLN A 39 -11.70 -7.05 -5.25
N GLN A 40 -11.66 -8.32 -5.64
CA GLN A 40 -11.86 -8.72 -7.04
C GLN A 40 -13.20 -8.25 -7.62
N GLU A 41 -14.29 -8.32 -6.84
CA GLU A 41 -15.65 -7.92 -7.26
C GLU A 41 -15.83 -6.41 -7.32
N ASP A 42 -14.88 -5.64 -6.80
CA ASP A 42 -14.92 -4.18 -6.79
C ASP A 42 -14.69 -3.61 -8.19
N ALA A 43 -15.64 -2.79 -8.66
CA ALA A 43 -15.57 -2.16 -9.98
C ALA A 43 -14.36 -1.23 -10.17
N ALA A 44 -13.69 -0.79 -9.09
CA ALA A 44 -12.46 0.00 -9.11
C ALA A 44 -11.19 -0.87 -9.12
N SER A 45 -11.31 -2.19 -8.87
CA SER A 45 -10.18 -3.12 -8.86
C SER A 45 -9.68 -3.46 -10.26
N HIS A 46 -8.38 -3.60 -10.41
CA HIS A 46 -7.76 -4.16 -11.62
C HIS A 46 -8.15 -5.63 -11.87
N GLY A 47 -8.54 -6.36 -10.83
CA GLY A 47 -9.01 -7.75 -10.91
C GLY A 47 -10.44 -7.91 -11.41
N HIS A 48 -11.25 -6.85 -11.37
CA HIS A 48 -12.70 -6.90 -11.62
C HIS A 48 -13.11 -7.53 -12.97
N ARG A 49 -12.33 -7.27 -14.01
CA ARG A 49 -12.60 -7.79 -15.38
C ARG A 49 -11.88 -9.11 -15.65
N GLY A 50 -11.35 -9.77 -14.63
CA GLY A 50 -10.61 -11.01 -14.75
C GLY A 50 -9.12 -10.82 -15.05
N ARG A 51 -8.45 -11.97 -15.22
CA ARG A 51 -6.99 -12.05 -15.37
C ARG A 51 -6.53 -11.61 -16.76
N THR A 52 -5.49 -10.79 -16.79
CA THR A 52 -4.77 -10.36 -17.99
C THR A 52 -3.26 -10.51 -17.75
N PRO A 53 -2.40 -10.46 -18.78
CA PRO A 53 -0.95 -10.46 -18.57
C PRO A 53 -0.46 -9.34 -17.65
N ARG A 54 -1.13 -8.20 -17.65
CA ARG A 54 -0.76 -7.02 -16.85
C ARG A 54 -1.03 -7.20 -15.36
N ASN A 55 -2.14 -7.84 -15.00
CA ASN A 55 -2.58 -8.01 -13.61
C ASN A 55 -2.41 -9.45 -13.09
N ALA A 56 -1.72 -10.31 -13.85
CA ALA A 56 -1.60 -11.73 -13.54
C ALA A 56 -1.08 -12.01 -12.12
N VAL A 57 -0.21 -11.16 -11.59
CA VAL A 57 0.35 -11.27 -10.23
C VAL A 57 -0.73 -11.15 -9.16
N MET A 58 -1.79 -10.35 -9.38
CA MET A 58 -2.91 -10.24 -8.43
C MET A 58 -3.68 -11.56 -8.23
N PHE A 59 -3.65 -12.45 -9.24
CA PHE A 59 -4.28 -13.78 -9.19
C PHE A 59 -3.31 -14.88 -8.74
N GLY A 60 -2.09 -14.51 -8.35
CA GLY A 60 -1.09 -15.41 -7.79
C GLY A 60 -1.28 -15.64 -6.30
N PRO A 61 -0.33 -16.34 -5.67
CA PRO A 61 -0.39 -16.61 -4.24
C PRO A 61 -0.28 -15.30 -3.42
N PRO A 62 -0.88 -15.27 -2.19
CA PRO A 62 -0.78 -14.12 -1.29
C PRO A 62 0.66 -13.87 -0.82
N GLY A 63 0.94 -12.63 -0.40
CA GLY A 63 2.25 -12.24 0.09
C GLY A 63 3.26 -11.92 -1.01
N TYR A 64 2.78 -11.58 -2.20
CA TYR A 64 3.60 -11.09 -3.31
C TYR A 64 3.32 -9.61 -3.60
N ALA A 65 4.32 -8.90 -4.06
CA ALA A 65 4.20 -7.52 -4.50
C ALA A 65 3.55 -7.48 -5.89
N TYR A 66 2.46 -6.74 -6.04
CA TYR A 66 1.90 -6.36 -7.32
C TYR A 66 2.26 -4.90 -7.60
N VAL A 67 3.15 -4.68 -8.56
CA VAL A 67 3.63 -3.34 -8.92
C VAL A 67 3.21 -3.01 -10.33
N TYR A 68 2.52 -1.88 -10.48
CA TYR A 68 2.08 -1.41 -11.80
C TYR A 68 2.37 0.08 -12.00
N ARG A 69 2.40 0.51 -13.25
CA ARG A 69 2.60 1.91 -13.62
C ARG A 69 1.25 2.60 -13.83
N SER A 70 0.93 3.53 -12.92
CA SER A 70 -0.30 4.33 -12.98
C SER A 70 -0.11 5.49 -13.96
N TYR A 71 -1.06 5.66 -14.88
CA TYR A 71 -1.03 6.66 -15.96
C TYR A 71 0.28 6.71 -16.77
N GLY A 72 1.03 5.60 -16.79
CA GLY A 72 2.33 5.56 -17.44
C GLY A 72 3.45 6.38 -16.77
N ILE A 73 3.19 6.98 -15.60
CA ILE A 73 4.08 7.93 -14.93
C ILE A 73 4.62 7.40 -13.60
N HIS A 74 3.74 6.92 -12.71
CA HIS A 74 4.09 6.57 -11.34
C HIS A 74 3.93 5.07 -11.07
N TRP A 75 4.87 4.49 -10.34
CA TRP A 75 4.74 3.14 -9.80
C TRP A 75 3.79 3.13 -8.61
N CYS A 76 3.02 2.08 -8.46
CA CYS A 76 2.14 1.81 -7.33
C CYS A 76 2.44 0.41 -6.80
N LEU A 77 2.67 0.31 -5.50
CA LEU A 77 2.97 -0.93 -4.79
C LEU A 77 1.73 -1.45 -4.08
N ASN A 78 1.37 -2.69 -4.38
CA ASN A 78 0.27 -3.40 -3.73
C ASN A 78 0.77 -4.73 -3.18
N PHE A 79 0.11 -5.22 -2.13
CA PHE A 79 0.33 -6.53 -1.54
C PHE A 79 -0.84 -7.45 -1.88
N VAL A 80 -0.57 -8.57 -2.54
CA VAL A 80 -1.57 -9.57 -2.93
C VAL A 80 -2.08 -10.28 -1.69
N CYS A 81 -3.40 -10.39 -1.56
CA CYS A 81 -4.11 -10.98 -0.43
C CYS A 81 -5.04 -12.11 -0.86
N ALA A 82 -5.74 -12.72 0.11
CA ALA A 82 -6.66 -13.84 -0.04
C ALA A 82 -5.97 -15.12 -0.54
N GLU A 83 -6.72 -16.03 -1.14
CA GLU A 83 -6.18 -17.27 -1.69
C GLU A 83 -5.75 -17.12 -3.15
N GLU A 84 -4.89 -18.01 -3.62
CA GLU A 84 -4.47 -18.02 -5.01
C GLU A 84 -5.69 -18.19 -5.94
N GLY A 85 -5.72 -17.38 -6.99
CA GLY A 85 -6.85 -17.29 -7.93
C GLY A 85 -7.81 -16.15 -7.65
N VAL A 86 -7.72 -15.51 -6.48
CA VAL A 86 -8.53 -14.34 -6.07
C VAL A 86 -7.68 -13.08 -6.20
N ALA A 87 -8.17 -12.07 -6.93
CA ALA A 87 -7.44 -10.84 -7.20
C ALA A 87 -7.73 -9.74 -6.16
N ASP A 88 -7.44 -10.04 -4.90
CA ASP A 88 -7.52 -9.09 -3.80
C ASP A 88 -6.15 -8.49 -3.52
N ALA A 89 -6.07 -7.17 -3.31
CA ALA A 89 -4.81 -6.51 -3.01
C ALA A 89 -4.98 -5.26 -2.14
N VAL A 90 -3.97 -4.96 -1.33
CA VAL A 90 -3.86 -3.72 -0.56
C VAL A 90 -2.86 -2.79 -1.23
N LEU A 91 -3.31 -1.62 -1.67
CA LEU A 91 -2.44 -0.55 -2.16
C LEU A 91 -1.82 0.20 -0.98
N VAL A 92 -0.49 0.28 -0.93
CA VAL A 92 0.22 1.13 0.04
C VAL A 92 0.20 2.58 -0.47
N ARG A 93 -0.37 3.51 0.31
CA ARG A 93 -0.55 4.89 -0.12
C ARG A 93 0.42 5.87 0.48
N ALA A 94 0.71 5.73 1.77
CA ALA A 94 1.64 6.62 2.45
C ALA A 94 2.38 5.93 3.58
N LEU A 95 3.59 6.42 3.81
CA LEU A 95 4.45 6.02 4.92
C LEU A 95 4.87 7.25 5.72
N GLU A 96 5.06 7.05 7.03
CA GLU A 96 5.93 7.87 7.84
C GLU A 96 7.37 7.43 7.59
N PRO A 97 8.23 8.24 6.96
CA PRO A 97 9.61 7.87 6.66
C PRO A 97 10.42 7.76 7.96
N THR A 98 11.05 6.61 8.21
CA THR A 98 11.84 6.38 9.43
C THR A 98 13.26 5.90 9.15
N THR A 99 13.50 5.25 8.02
CA THR A 99 14.77 4.56 7.72
C THR A 99 15.28 4.97 6.34
N GLY A 100 16.59 5.25 6.23
CA GLY A 100 17.21 5.67 4.97
C GLY A 100 16.75 7.05 4.49
N LEU A 101 16.52 8.02 5.41
CA LEU A 101 15.96 9.34 5.11
C LEU A 101 16.78 10.12 4.07
N ASP A 102 18.10 10.05 4.12
CA ASP A 102 18.95 10.79 3.17
C ASP A 102 18.83 10.21 1.77
N GLU A 103 18.69 8.90 1.63
CA GLU A 103 18.43 8.26 0.35
C GLU A 103 17.03 8.59 -0.18
N GLN A 104 16.02 8.61 0.68
CA GLN A 104 14.67 9.04 0.30
C GLN A 104 14.67 10.51 -0.18
N ARG A 105 15.37 11.40 0.53
CA ARG A 105 15.54 12.82 0.12
C ARG A 105 16.24 12.94 -1.22
N ARG A 106 17.30 12.16 -1.43
CA ARG A 106 18.07 12.14 -2.68
C ARG A 106 17.18 11.71 -3.86
N ARG A 107 16.45 10.58 -3.70
CA ARG A 107 15.56 10.03 -4.75
C ARG A 107 14.39 10.96 -5.06
N ARG A 108 13.85 11.65 -4.06
CA ARG A 108 12.72 12.56 -4.18
C ARG A 108 13.12 14.00 -4.59
N GLY A 109 14.37 14.39 -4.43
CA GLY A 109 14.83 15.78 -4.61
C GLY A 109 14.22 16.76 -3.60
N LEU A 110 13.81 16.29 -2.41
CA LEU A 110 13.09 17.07 -1.39
C LEU A 110 13.76 16.92 -0.02
N LYS A 111 13.67 17.98 0.82
CA LYS A 111 14.16 17.94 2.21
C LYS A 111 13.06 17.67 3.23
N ASP A 112 11.83 18.09 2.94
CA ASP A 112 10.67 17.93 3.83
C ASP A 112 10.29 16.46 3.97
N VAL A 113 10.45 15.91 5.17
CA VAL A 113 10.17 14.50 5.49
C VAL A 113 8.71 14.15 5.25
N ARG A 114 7.78 15.07 5.54
CA ARG A 114 6.34 14.83 5.33
C ARG A 114 5.96 14.64 3.87
N ALA A 115 6.73 15.24 2.96
CA ALA A 115 6.47 15.16 1.52
C ALA A 115 7.12 13.95 0.84
N LEU A 116 8.00 13.20 1.53
CA LEU A 116 8.77 12.11 0.91
C LEU A 116 7.87 10.97 0.44
N CYS A 117 6.96 10.48 1.30
CA CYS A 117 6.14 9.29 1.07
C CYS A 117 4.63 9.53 1.15
N SER A 118 4.16 10.78 0.99
CA SER A 118 2.75 11.17 1.08
C SER A 118 2.00 10.93 -0.24
N GLY A 119 1.91 9.68 -0.67
CA GLY A 119 1.21 9.25 -1.87
C GLY A 119 1.86 8.05 -2.55
N PRO A 120 1.10 7.18 -3.26
CA PRO A 120 1.60 5.89 -3.78
C PRO A 120 2.78 6.05 -4.74
N GLY A 121 2.74 7.00 -5.66
CA GLY A 121 3.87 7.27 -6.55
C GLY A 121 5.07 7.89 -5.84
N LYS A 122 4.82 8.73 -4.83
CA LYS A 122 5.87 9.37 -4.03
C LYS A 122 6.63 8.35 -3.21
N LEU A 123 5.92 7.45 -2.52
CA LEU A 123 6.57 6.39 -1.74
C LEU A 123 7.36 5.43 -2.63
N CYS A 124 6.83 5.01 -3.78
CA CYS A 124 7.58 4.17 -4.70
C CYS A 124 8.88 4.83 -5.17
N GLN A 125 8.84 6.13 -5.48
CA GLN A 125 10.05 6.89 -5.81
C GLN A 125 11.03 6.97 -4.63
N ALA A 126 10.53 7.24 -3.42
CA ALA A 126 11.36 7.35 -2.21
C ALA A 126 12.06 6.01 -1.87
N LEU A 127 11.32 4.90 -1.99
CA LEU A 127 11.83 3.56 -1.70
C LEU A 127 12.60 2.92 -2.88
N GLY A 128 12.53 3.51 -4.08
CA GLY A 128 13.15 2.96 -5.28
C GLY A 128 12.37 1.79 -5.89
N VAL A 129 11.06 1.68 -5.60
CA VAL A 129 10.20 0.62 -6.16
C VAL A 129 9.94 0.88 -7.64
N THR A 130 10.18 -0.12 -8.46
CA THR A 130 9.97 -0.13 -9.91
C THR A 130 9.23 -1.38 -10.36
N GLY A 131 9.02 -1.55 -11.66
CA GLY A 131 8.43 -2.76 -12.25
C GLY A 131 9.23 -4.05 -11.99
N GLU A 132 10.51 -3.96 -11.66
CA GLU A 132 11.36 -5.09 -11.31
C GLU A 132 10.93 -5.79 -10.01
N HIS A 133 10.22 -5.06 -9.14
CA HIS A 133 9.67 -5.60 -7.89
C HIS A 133 8.34 -6.34 -8.10
N ASN A 134 7.74 -6.27 -9.30
CA ASN A 134 6.47 -6.93 -9.56
C ASN A 134 6.62 -8.46 -9.53
N GLY A 135 5.87 -9.13 -8.67
CA GLY A 135 5.90 -10.57 -8.49
C GLY A 135 7.00 -11.08 -7.54
N LEU A 136 7.69 -10.19 -6.80
CA LEU A 136 8.61 -10.60 -5.74
C LEU A 136 7.86 -10.92 -4.45
N ALA A 137 8.37 -11.88 -3.68
CA ALA A 137 7.82 -12.24 -2.37
C ALA A 137 8.08 -11.13 -1.35
N LEU A 138 7.08 -10.84 -0.49
CA LEU A 138 7.16 -9.78 0.52
C LEU A 138 7.90 -10.22 1.79
N ASP A 139 8.16 -11.51 1.96
CA ASP A 139 8.90 -12.07 3.09
C ASP A 139 10.36 -12.41 2.76
N GLU A 140 10.84 -11.94 1.61
CA GLU A 140 12.22 -12.06 1.12
C GLU A 140 12.77 -10.70 0.67
N LEU A 141 14.10 -10.55 0.66
CA LEU A 141 14.72 -9.35 0.11
C LEU A 141 14.32 -9.14 -1.36
N PRO A 142 14.14 -7.90 -1.80
CA PRO A 142 14.52 -6.65 -1.14
C PRO A 142 13.49 -6.14 -0.11
N PHE A 143 12.36 -6.83 0.09
CA PHE A 143 11.31 -6.42 1.02
C PHE A 143 11.59 -6.89 2.44
N GLU A 144 11.33 -5.99 3.40
CA GLU A 144 11.31 -6.28 4.82
C GLU A 144 10.02 -5.69 5.41
N LEU A 145 9.09 -6.55 5.84
CA LEU A 145 7.85 -6.13 6.50
C LEU A 145 7.84 -6.63 7.94
N ALA A 146 7.99 -5.69 8.89
CA ALA A 146 7.86 -5.97 10.30
C ALA A 146 6.44 -5.66 10.81
N PRO A 147 5.85 -6.51 11.69
CA PRO A 147 4.56 -6.23 12.27
C PRO A 147 4.61 -4.95 13.12
N ARG A 148 3.47 -4.30 13.28
CA ARG A 148 3.33 -3.18 14.21
C ARG A 148 3.59 -3.63 15.66
N LEU A 149 4.17 -2.75 16.46
CA LEU A 149 4.38 -2.99 17.91
C LEU A 149 3.11 -2.70 18.70
N GLU A 150 2.37 -1.66 18.31
CA GLU A 150 1.11 -1.22 18.92
C GLU A 150 0.08 -0.98 17.81
N ALA A 151 -1.19 -1.24 18.12
CA ALA A 151 -2.28 -0.96 17.21
C ALA A 151 -2.62 0.54 17.26
N PRO A 152 -2.44 1.32 16.18
CA PRO A 152 -2.84 2.71 16.15
C PRO A 152 -4.37 2.83 16.07
N GLU A 153 -4.89 4.00 16.42
CA GLU A 153 -6.27 4.35 16.10
C GLU A 153 -6.41 4.48 14.57
N ILE A 154 -7.41 3.80 14.00
CA ILE A 154 -7.63 3.76 12.56
C ILE A 154 -8.95 4.44 12.23
N VAL A 155 -8.91 5.33 11.23
CA VAL A 155 -10.07 5.92 10.60
C VAL A 155 -10.23 5.40 9.19
N MET A 156 -11.47 5.29 8.72
CA MET A 156 -11.79 4.82 7.38
C MET A 156 -12.40 5.95 6.55
N GLY A 157 -12.22 5.89 5.24
CA GLY A 157 -12.81 6.85 4.32
C GLY A 157 -12.83 6.37 2.87
N PRO A 158 -13.37 7.19 1.96
CA PRO A 158 -13.39 6.88 0.55
C PRO A 158 -11.98 6.82 -0.03
N ARG A 159 -11.80 5.93 -1.00
CA ARG A 159 -10.54 5.78 -1.74
C ARG A 159 -10.30 6.97 -2.67
N ILE A 160 -9.02 7.24 -2.95
CA ILE A 160 -8.58 8.39 -3.73
C ILE A 160 -8.27 8.00 -5.18
N GLY A 161 -8.72 8.83 -6.13
CA GLY A 161 -8.36 8.69 -7.55
C GLY A 161 -9.11 7.59 -8.30
N ILE A 162 -10.18 7.04 -7.71
CA ILE A 162 -11.08 6.10 -8.36
C ILE A 162 -12.33 6.83 -8.88
N THR A 163 -12.99 6.27 -9.92
CA THR A 163 -14.21 6.80 -10.53
C THR A 163 -15.40 5.86 -10.40
N ARG A 164 -15.21 4.69 -9.79
CA ARG A 164 -16.23 3.67 -9.54
C ARG A 164 -16.14 3.22 -8.09
N ALA A 165 -17.25 2.74 -7.53
CA ALA A 165 -17.32 2.30 -6.13
C ALA A 165 -16.77 3.35 -5.14
N THR A 166 -17.04 4.63 -5.41
CA THR A 166 -16.52 5.78 -4.67
C THR A 166 -17.17 5.92 -3.29
N GLU A 167 -18.32 5.28 -3.09
CA GLU A 167 -19.08 5.24 -1.83
C GLU A 167 -18.46 4.30 -0.79
N LEU A 168 -17.56 3.40 -1.20
CA LEU A 168 -16.96 2.42 -0.29
C LEU A 168 -15.81 3.04 0.51
N SER A 169 -15.93 3.00 1.84
CA SER A 169 -14.93 3.51 2.79
C SER A 169 -13.77 2.52 3.00
N TRP A 170 -13.11 2.11 1.93
CA TRP A 170 -12.03 1.11 1.93
C TRP A 170 -10.62 1.69 1.92
N ARG A 171 -10.49 2.93 2.34
CA ARG A 171 -9.22 3.58 2.65
C ARG A 171 -9.05 3.61 4.16
N TYR A 172 -7.99 3.00 4.64
CA TYR A 172 -7.63 2.88 6.06
C TYR A 172 -6.45 3.81 6.34
N MET A 173 -6.57 4.60 7.41
CA MET A 173 -5.61 5.64 7.76
C MET A 173 -5.34 5.62 9.26
N GLU A 174 -4.09 5.86 9.65
CA GLU A 174 -3.79 6.18 11.04
C GLU A 174 -4.39 7.54 11.40
N SER A 175 -5.19 7.57 12.49
CA SER A 175 -5.82 8.80 12.98
C SER A 175 -4.77 9.87 13.26
N ALA A 176 -5.06 11.11 12.82
CA ALA A 176 -4.22 12.28 13.03
C ALA A 176 -2.76 12.19 12.53
N SER A 177 -2.39 11.20 11.71
CA SER A 177 -1.04 11.13 11.14
C SER A 177 -0.76 12.32 10.22
N PRO A 178 0.36 13.04 10.38
CA PRO A 178 0.74 14.15 9.51
C PRO A 178 1.34 13.69 8.17
N PHE A 179 1.44 12.37 7.94
CA PHE A 179 2.09 11.77 6.76
C PHE A 179 1.10 11.23 5.73
N LEU A 180 -0.21 11.40 5.94
CA LEU A 180 -1.24 10.95 5.01
C LEU A 180 -1.08 11.58 3.62
N SER A 181 -1.47 10.87 2.56
CA SER A 181 -1.46 11.38 1.20
C SER A 181 -2.47 12.53 0.98
N ARG A 182 -3.58 12.47 1.74
CA ARG A 182 -4.61 13.50 1.85
C ARG A 182 -5.25 13.40 3.24
N SER A 183 -5.47 14.53 3.89
CA SER A 183 -6.19 14.56 5.17
C SER A 183 -7.59 13.97 5.02
N PRO A 184 -8.10 13.26 6.06
CA PRO A 184 -9.50 12.84 6.11
C PRO A 184 -10.43 14.03 5.94
N SER A 185 -11.58 13.83 5.32
CA SER A 185 -12.66 14.83 5.36
C SER A 185 -13.25 14.92 6.76
N THR A 186 -13.84 16.07 7.11
CA THR A 186 -14.43 16.30 8.45
C THR A 186 -15.53 15.30 8.82
N SER A 187 -16.11 14.59 7.85
CA SER A 187 -17.08 13.51 8.05
C SER A 187 -16.43 12.16 8.42
N GLU A 188 -15.19 11.95 8.04
CA GLU A 188 -14.44 10.69 8.27
C GLU A 188 -13.84 10.62 9.68
N ALA A 189 -13.60 11.77 10.31
CA ALA A 189 -12.96 11.87 11.64
C ALA A 189 -13.91 11.55 12.82
N LYS A 190 -15.16 11.12 12.57
CA LYS A 190 -16.20 10.91 13.62
C LYS A 190 -16.85 9.52 13.60
N SER A 191 -16.21 8.53 12.96
CA SER A 191 -16.76 7.15 12.91
C SER A 191 -15.99 6.21 13.81
#